data_1b0fdb3d5b9f9c3cb4ed5a5aa4c98156
#
_entry.id   1b0fdb3d5b9f9c3cb4ed5a5aa4c98156
#
_cell.length_a   1.000
_cell.length_b   1.000
_cell.length_c   1.000
_cell.angle_alpha   90.00
_cell.angle_beta   90.00
_cell.angle_gamma   90.00
#
_symmetry.space_group_name_H-M   'P 1'
#
loop_
_entity.id
_entity.type
_entity.pdbx_description
1 polymer ?
#
loop_
_entity_poly.entity_id
_entity_poly.type
_entity_poly.pdbx_seq_one_letter_code
_entity_poly.pdbx_strand_id
1 'polypeptide(L)'
;MILSGTFTFDGPRTRVWDILQDPEVLAKALPGTKTLTKVGEDRYQGVMKVSVGPMSAAEFAINVELKDKVAPETFAMLIDGKGTVGFTKGSATIALEEQPGPVTVMTYTSDVQIGGKIAAVGQRLLESVGKMMTKQALEALNKELKARL
;
A
#
# COMPACT_ATOMS: atom_id res chain seq x y z
N MET A 1 -6.00 -0.96 14.10
CA MET A 1 -5.41 0.36 13.77
C MET A 1 -6.01 0.86 12.46
N ILE A 2 -6.59 2.03 12.48
CA ILE A 2 -7.19 2.64 11.29
C ILE A 2 -6.22 3.69 10.76
N LEU A 3 -5.87 3.57 9.47
CA LEU A 3 -5.10 4.56 8.73
C LEU A 3 -5.97 5.08 7.59
N SER A 4 -6.25 6.37 7.58
CA SER A 4 -7.09 6.98 6.55
C SER A 4 -6.56 8.34 6.15
N GLY A 5 -6.89 8.77 4.95
CA GLY A 5 -6.48 10.07 4.46
C GLY A 5 -6.83 10.28 3.00
N THR A 6 -6.28 11.37 2.47
CA THR A 6 -6.38 11.72 1.05
C THR A 6 -4.99 12.02 0.52
N PHE A 7 -4.83 11.82 -0.79
CA PHE A 7 -3.60 12.16 -1.50
C PHE A 7 -3.97 12.63 -2.91
N THR A 8 -3.33 13.69 -3.38
CA THR A 8 -3.56 14.22 -4.72
C THR A 8 -2.44 13.79 -5.66
N PHE A 9 -2.81 13.03 -6.69
CA PHE A 9 -1.92 12.64 -7.77
C PHE A 9 -1.94 13.66 -8.90
N ASP A 10 -0.78 13.90 -9.49
CA ASP A 10 -0.59 14.92 -10.54
C ASP A 10 -0.84 14.34 -11.94
N GLY A 11 -1.99 13.72 -12.13
CA GLY A 11 -2.37 13.14 -13.41
C GLY A 11 -3.81 12.63 -13.44
N PRO A 12 -4.27 12.18 -14.62
CA PRO A 12 -5.65 11.73 -14.78
C PRO A 12 -5.93 10.39 -14.09
N ARG A 13 -7.18 10.21 -13.71
CA ARG A 13 -7.65 9.05 -12.93
C ARG A 13 -7.33 7.71 -13.59
N THR A 14 -7.47 7.60 -14.88
CA THR A 14 -7.17 6.36 -15.62
C THR A 14 -5.71 5.95 -15.47
N ARG A 15 -4.79 6.92 -15.49
CA ARG A 15 -3.36 6.67 -15.33
C ARG A 15 -3.04 6.28 -13.88
N VAL A 16 -3.67 6.94 -12.91
CA VAL A 16 -3.53 6.57 -11.50
C VAL A 16 -4.03 5.14 -11.26
N TRP A 17 -5.19 4.81 -11.82
CA TRP A 17 -5.73 3.46 -11.76
C TRP A 17 -4.72 2.43 -12.27
N ASP A 18 -4.14 2.68 -13.44
CA ASP A 18 -3.20 1.74 -14.07
C ASP A 18 -1.97 1.49 -13.22
N ILE A 19 -1.37 2.52 -12.63
CA ILE A 19 -0.19 2.35 -11.79
C ILE A 19 -0.51 1.61 -10.48
N LEU A 20 -1.71 1.78 -9.94
CA LEU A 20 -2.15 1.08 -8.73
C LEU A 20 -2.44 -0.40 -8.98
N GLN A 21 -2.58 -0.82 -10.24
CA GLN A 21 -2.80 -2.21 -10.63
C GLN A 21 -1.52 -2.90 -11.12
N ASP A 22 -0.41 -2.16 -11.24
CA ASP A 22 0.82 -2.67 -11.84
C ASP A 22 1.79 -3.16 -10.75
N PRO A 23 2.07 -4.47 -10.66
CA PRO A 23 2.95 -5.01 -9.62
C PRO A 23 4.38 -4.52 -9.73
N GLU A 24 4.89 -4.20 -10.92
CA GLU A 24 6.25 -3.66 -11.09
C GLU A 24 6.35 -2.26 -10.48
N VAL A 25 5.33 -1.43 -10.68
CA VAL A 25 5.27 -0.09 -10.11
C VAL A 25 5.13 -0.17 -8.58
N LEU A 26 4.23 -1.02 -8.10
CA LEU A 26 4.01 -1.21 -6.67
C LEU A 26 5.27 -1.73 -5.97
N ALA A 27 6.01 -2.64 -6.60
CA ALA A 27 7.26 -3.16 -6.05
C ALA A 27 8.32 -2.07 -5.86
N LYS A 28 8.38 -1.11 -6.77
CA LYS A 28 9.30 0.03 -6.67
C LYS A 28 8.83 1.07 -5.64
N ALA A 29 7.53 1.28 -5.55
CA ALA A 29 6.96 2.35 -4.74
C ALA A 29 6.80 1.98 -3.27
N LEU A 30 6.44 0.72 -2.96
CA LEU A 30 6.22 0.27 -1.58
C LEU A 30 7.55 0.13 -0.84
N PRO A 31 7.76 0.88 0.25
CA PRO A 31 9.03 0.84 0.96
C PRO A 31 9.36 -0.56 1.49
N GLY A 32 10.59 -0.99 1.27
CA GLY A 32 11.07 -2.28 1.76
C GLY A 32 10.65 -3.49 0.93
N THR A 33 9.94 -3.30 -0.16
CA THR A 33 9.54 -4.41 -1.03
C THR A 33 10.75 -4.98 -1.76
N LYS A 34 11.02 -6.26 -1.55
CA LYS A 34 12.07 -7.00 -2.25
C LYS A 34 11.53 -7.61 -3.55
N THR A 35 10.37 -8.24 -3.46
CA THR A 35 9.69 -8.85 -4.59
C THR A 35 8.20 -8.63 -4.49
N LEU A 36 7.53 -8.52 -5.61
CA LEU A 36 6.08 -8.55 -5.70
C LEU A 36 5.71 -9.12 -7.07
N THR A 37 5.06 -10.28 -7.07
CA THR A 37 4.77 -11.03 -8.29
C THR A 37 3.28 -11.32 -8.37
N LYS A 38 2.72 -11.16 -9.55
CA LYS A 38 1.34 -11.54 -9.84
C LYS A 38 1.23 -13.06 -9.87
N VAL A 39 0.38 -13.65 -9.02
CA VAL A 39 0.21 -15.10 -8.91
C VAL A 39 -1.18 -15.58 -9.31
N GLY A 40 -2.04 -14.67 -9.69
CA GLY A 40 -3.39 -14.94 -10.15
C GLY A 40 -4.05 -13.65 -10.57
N GLU A 41 -5.31 -13.73 -11.03
CA GLU A 41 -6.07 -12.53 -11.31
C GLU A 41 -6.30 -11.76 -10.01
N ASP A 42 -5.84 -10.49 -9.97
CA ASP A 42 -5.94 -9.60 -8.81
C ASP A 42 -5.28 -10.16 -7.53
N ARG A 43 -4.30 -11.04 -7.68
CA ARG A 43 -3.55 -11.60 -6.55
C ARG A 43 -2.06 -11.44 -6.76
N TYR A 44 -1.38 -11.01 -5.70
CA TYR A 44 0.06 -10.77 -5.70
C TYR A 44 0.69 -11.40 -4.46
N GLN A 45 1.91 -11.90 -4.63
CA GLN A 45 2.73 -12.40 -3.52
C GLN A 45 4.09 -11.75 -3.58
N GLY A 46 4.66 -11.51 -2.41
CA GLY A 46 5.97 -10.89 -2.35
C GLY A 46 6.61 -10.97 -0.99
N VAL A 47 7.73 -10.30 -0.86
CA VAL A 47 8.51 -10.22 0.37
C VAL A 47 8.82 -8.76 0.64
N MET A 48 8.57 -8.33 1.89
CA MET A 48 8.90 -6.99 2.36
C MET A 48 9.82 -7.07 3.57
N LYS A 49 10.76 -6.12 3.65
CA LYS A 49 11.56 -5.86 4.86
C LYS A 49 11.13 -4.55 5.48
N VAL A 50 10.84 -4.58 6.77
CA VAL A 50 10.39 -3.41 7.51
C VAL A 50 11.21 -3.28 8.78
N SER A 51 11.64 -2.05 9.10
CA SER A 51 12.30 -1.74 10.37
C SER A 51 11.33 -0.98 11.26
N VAL A 52 11.10 -1.49 12.46
CA VAL A 52 10.17 -0.93 13.43
C VAL A 52 10.82 -0.91 14.80
N GLY A 53 11.17 0.29 15.29
CA GLY A 53 11.84 0.45 16.58
C GLY A 53 13.13 -0.37 16.65
N PRO A 54 13.30 -1.23 17.67
CA PRO A 54 14.48 -2.06 17.81
C PRO A 54 14.53 -3.23 16.81
N MET A 55 13.43 -3.51 16.10
CA MET A 55 13.39 -4.57 15.11
C MET A 55 13.87 -4.05 13.78
N SER A 56 15.06 -4.49 13.36
CA SER A 56 15.69 -4.07 12.11
C SER A 56 15.50 -5.12 11.05
N ALA A 57 15.11 -4.68 9.84
CA ALA A 57 14.96 -5.53 8.67
C ALA A 57 14.10 -6.79 8.88
N ALA A 58 12.99 -6.64 9.60
CA ALA A 58 12.02 -7.72 9.79
C ALA A 58 11.40 -8.09 8.43
N GLU A 59 11.46 -9.36 8.08
CA GLU A 59 11.02 -9.86 6.79
C GLU A 59 9.63 -10.50 6.89
N PHE A 60 8.76 -10.12 5.95
CA PHE A 60 7.39 -10.63 5.86
C PHE A 60 7.12 -11.17 4.47
N ALA A 61 6.55 -12.38 4.41
CA ALA A 61 5.93 -12.89 3.21
C ALA A 61 4.52 -12.30 3.11
N ILE A 62 4.22 -11.58 2.04
CA ILE A 62 2.96 -10.86 1.88
C ILE A 62 2.10 -11.45 0.77
N ASN A 63 0.80 -11.41 0.99
CA ASN A 63 -0.22 -11.71 -0.01
C ASN A 63 -1.15 -10.51 -0.13
N VAL A 64 -1.45 -10.12 -1.36
CA VAL A 64 -2.34 -9.01 -1.66
C VAL A 64 -3.42 -9.50 -2.61
N GLU A 65 -4.67 -9.17 -2.31
CA GLU A 65 -5.82 -9.46 -3.18
C GLU A 65 -6.58 -8.16 -3.43
N LEU A 66 -6.82 -7.85 -4.70
CA LEU A 66 -7.67 -6.73 -5.09
C LEU A 66 -9.10 -7.23 -5.30
N LYS A 67 -10.08 -6.49 -4.80
CA LYS A 67 -11.51 -6.87 -4.81
C LYS A 67 -12.38 -5.68 -5.17
N ASP A 68 -13.62 -6.00 -5.56
CA ASP A 68 -14.68 -5.00 -5.76
C ASP A 68 -14.26 -3.85 -6.69
N LYS A 69 -13.56 -4.20 -7.76
CA LYS A 69 -13.00 -3.23 -8.71
C LYS A 69 -14.11 -2.62 -9.56
N VAL A 70 -14.24 -1.30 -9.50
CA VAL A 70 -15.07 -0.50 -10.39
C VAL A 70 -14.16 0.52 -11.06
N ALA A 71 -13.54 0.09 -12.16
CA ALA A 71 -12.55 0.90 -12.86
C ALA A 71 -13.17 2.13 -13.53
N PRO A 72 -12.53 3.28 -13.47
CA PRO A 72 -11.31 3.62 -12.74
C PRO A 72 -11.59 4.34 -11.40
N GLU A 73 -12.65 3.98 -10.71
CA GLU A 73 -13.20 4.74 -9.58
C GLU A 73 -12.83 4.20 -8.21
N THR A 74 -13.11 2.91 -7.96
CA THR A 74 -12.95 2.32 -6.62
C THR A 74 -12.43 0.89 -6.69
N PHE A 75 -11.74 0.48 -5.64
CA PHE A 75 -11.45 -0.92 -5.37
C PHE A 75 -11.15 -1.14 -3.88
N ALA A 76 -11.17 -2.39 -3.47
CA ALA A 76 -10.78 -2.81 -2.14
C ALA A 76 -9.53 -3.71 -2.22
N MET A 77 -8.79 -3.78 -1.13
CA MET A 77 -7.57 -4.55 -1.05
C MET A 77 -7.51 -5.32 0.26
N LEU A 78 -7.13 -6.59 0.20
CA LEU A 78 -6.81 -7.40 1.36
C LEU A 78 -5.32 -7.67 1.38
N ILE A 79 -4.70 -7.46 2.53
CA ILE A 79 -3.27 -7.69 2.73
C ILE A 79 -3.08 -8.65 3.89
N ASP A 80 -2.20 -9.63 3.71
CA ASP A 80 -1.81 -10.60 4.71
C ASP A 80 -0.30 -10.74 4.67
N GLY A 81 0.35 -10.62 5.82
CA GLY A 81 1.80 -10.73 5.94
C GLY A 81 2.20 -11.60 7.12
N LYS A 82 3.18 -12.47 6.92
CA LYS A 82 3.72 -13.36 7.96
C LYS A 82 5.23 -13.34 7.97
N GLY A 83 5.79 -13.33 9.17
CA GLY A 83 7.23 -13.35 9.38
C GLY A 83 7.60 -13.93 10.74
N THR A 84 8.89 -14.01 11.02
CA THR A 84 9.40 -14.56 12.28
C THR A 84 9.08 -13.68 13.48
N VAL A 85 8.86 -12.38 13.26
CA VAL A 85 8.58 -11.41 14.33
C VAL A 85 7.09 -11.13 14.50
N GLY A 86 6.23 -11.77 13.72
CA GLY A 86 4.79 -11.60 13.84
C GLY A 86 4.06 -11.63 12.53
N PHE A 87 2.85 -11.08 12.54
CA PHE A 87 1.99 -11.04 11.36
C PHE A 87 1.27 -9.70 11.25
N THR A 88 0.80 -9.42 10.05
CA THR A 88 -0.11 -8.30 9.79
C THR A 88 -1.27 -8.80 8.93
N LYS A 89 -2.45 -8.24 9.16
CA LYS A 89 -3.64 -8.51 8.37
C LYS A 89 -4.40 -7.21 8.22
N GLY A 90 -4.69 -6.84 6.98
CA GLY A 90 -5.34 -5.57 6.73
C GLY A 90 -6.31 -5.61 5.57
N SER A 91 -7.21 -4.63 5.58
CA SER A 91 -8.11 -4.35 4.47
C SER A 91 -8.08 -2.86 4.21
N ALA A 92 -8.25 -2.48 2.94
CA ALA A 92 -8.29 -1.07 2.55
C ALA A 92 -9.36 -0.86 1.49
N THR A 93 -9.97 0.32 1.51
CA THR A 93 -10.84 0.80 0.44
C THR A 93 -10.22 2.05 -0.18
N ILE A 94 -10.26 2.13 -1.49
CA ILE A 94 -9.63 3.21 -2.26
C ILE A 94 -10.65 3.78 -3.23
N ALA A 95 -10.78 5.10 -3.25
CA ALA A 95 -11.64 5.83 -4.18
C ALA A 95 -10.83 6.92 -4.88
N LEU A 96 -11.01 7.03 -6.18
CA LEU A 96 -10.32 8.00 -7.02
C LEU A 96 -11.34 8.96 -7.63
N GLU A 97 -11.10 10.26 -7.44
CA GLU A 97 -11.94 11.31 -8.03
C GLU A 97 -11.07 12.24 -8.87
N GLU A 98 -11.41 12.39 -10.15
CA GLU A 98 -10.69 13.29 -11.04
C GLU A 98 -11.21 14.71 -10.91
N GLN A 99 -10.29 15.64 -10.87
CA GLN A 99 -10.56 17.08 -10.79
C GLN A 99 -9.82 17.82 -11.90
N PRO A 100 -10.24 19.09 -12.21
CA PRO A 100 -9.55 19.87 -13.22
C PRO A 100 -8.06 20.04 -12.94
N GLY A 101 -7.25 19.88 -14.08
CA GLY A 101 -5.79 19.95 -14.03
C GLY A 101 -5.12 19.11 -15.12
N PRO A 102 -5.40 17.79 -15.43
CA PRO A 102 -6.17 16.96 -14.53
C PRO A 102 -5.35 16.50 -13.33
N VAL A 103 -5.99 16.42 -12.20
CA VAL A 103 -5.44 15.80 -10.99
C VAL A 103 -6.42 14.75 -10.46
N THR A 104 -5.94 13.83 -9.66
CA THR A 104 -6.78 12.78 -9.05
C THR A 104 -6.63 12.82 -7.56
N VAL A 105 -7.74 12.99 -6.85
CA VAL A 105 -7.78 12.89 -5.39
C VAL A 105 -8.11 11.45 -5.01
N MET A 106 -7.18 10.80 -4.32
CA MET A 106 -7.38 9.47 -3.76
C MET A 106 -7.80 9.60 -2.31
N THR A 107 -8.91 8.97 -1.96
CA THR A 107 -9.34 8.80 -0.57
C THR A 107 -9.16 7.35 -0.19
N TYR A 108 -8.51 7.10 0.93
CA TYR A 108 -8.27 5.74 1.39
C TYR A 108 -8.61 5.58 2.86
N THR A 109 -9.08 4.39 3.20
CA THR A 109 -9.27 3.95 4.58
C THR A 109 -8.77 2.53 4.68
N SER A 110 -7.88 2.27 5.64
CA SER A 110 -7.39 0.94 5.90
C SER A 110 -7.56 0.58 7.37
N ASP A 111 -7.84 -0.71 7.61
CA ASP A 111 -7.89 -1.29 8.94
C ASP A 111 -6.84 -2.39 9.01
N VAL A 112 -5.86 -2.21 9.91
CA VAL A 112 -4.69 -3.06 9.99
C VAL A 112 -4.60 -3.68 11.39
N GLN A 113 -4.46 -5.00 11.44
CA GLN A 113 -4.17 -5.75 12.64
C GLN A 113 -2.72 -6.23 12.60
N ILE A 114 -2.01 -6.08 13.71
CA ILE A 114 -0.63 -6.51 13.85
C ILE A 114 -0.51 -7.34 15.11
N GLY A 115 0.10 -8.52 15.00
CA GLY A 115 0.27 -9.43 16.12
C GLY A 115 1.67 -10.03 16.17
N GLY A 116 1.96 -10.73 17.26
CA GLY A 116 3.26 -11.33 17.52
C GLY A 116 4.24 -10.35 18.17
N LYS A 117 5.53 -10.65 18.12
CA LYS A 117 6.58 -9.85 18.75
C LYS A 117 6.61 -8.40 18.28
N ILE A 118 6.32 -8.17 17.01
CA ILE A 118 6.33 -6.82 16.44
C ILE A 118 5.28 -5.91 17.11
N ALA A 119 4.19 -6.47 17.60
CA ALA A 119 3.16 -5.71 18.30
C ALA A 119 3.65 -5.14 19.63
N ALA A 120 4.69 -5.73 20.23
CA ALA A 120 5.25 -5.30 21.51
C ALA A 120 5.93 -3.92 21.44
N VAL A 121 6.25 -3.41 20.25
CA VAL A 121 6.84 -2.05 20.11
C VAL A 121 5.83 -0.95 20.46
N GLY A 122 4.54 -1.28 20.52
CA GLY A 122 3.48 -0.37 20.90
C GLY A 122 2.73 0.24 19.73
N GLN A 123 1.45 0.52 19.95
CA GLN A 123 0.55 0.99 18.89
C GLN A 123 0.96 2.36 18.34
N ARG A 124 1.45 3.26 19.20
CA ARG A 124 1.88 4.59 18.76
C ARG A 124 3.01 4.52 17.73
N LEU A 125 4.01 3.66 17.96
CA LEU A 125 5.11 3.46 17.03
C LEU A 125 4.63 2.81 15.74
N LEU A 126 3.76 1.80 15.84
CA LEU A 126 3.19 1.13 14.66
C LEU A 126 2.39 2.10 13.79
N GLU A 127 1.58 2.96 14.39
CA GLU A 127 0.85 3.99 13.65
C GLU A 127 1.78 4.97 12.96
N SER A 128 2.83 5.41 13.64
CA SER A 128 3.82 6.33 13.10
C SER A 128 4.52 5.73 11.88
N VAL A 129 4.96 4.48 11.99
CA VAL A 129 5.60 3.76 10.87
C VAL A 129 4.62 3.56 9.72
N GLY A 130 3.38 3.17 10.01
CA GLY A 130 2.34 2.99 9.00
C GLY A 130 2.04 4.27 8.22
N LYS A 131 1.93 5.39 8.90
CA LYS A 131 1.73 6.70 8.26
C LYS A 131 2.92 7.09 7.39
N MET A 132 4.13 6.88 7.88
CA MET A 132 5.35 7.17 7.14
C MET A 132 5.45 6.32 5.86
N MET A 133 5.22 5.02 5.97
CA MET A 133 5.26 4.11 4.83
C MET A 133 4.19 4.45 3.79
N THR A 134 2.98 4.77 4.22
CA THR A 134 1.90 5.19 3.33
C THR A 134 2.28 6.47 2.57
N LYS A 135 2.79 7.46 3.26
CA LYS A 135 3.24 8.71 2.64
C LYS A 135 4.34 8.48 1.62
N GLN A 136 5.36 7.70 1.97
CA GLN A 136 6.46 7.38 1.07
C GLN A 136 5.98 6.62 -0.16
N ALA A 137 5.07 5.65 0.02
CA ALA A 137 4.49 4.89 -1.08
C ALA A 137 3.72 5.79 -2.05
N LEU A 138 2.86 6.65 -1.52
CA LEU A 138 2.05 7.55 -2.36
C LEU A 138 2.90 8.57 -3.11
N GLU A 139 3.92 9.13 -2.46
CA GLU A 139 4.85 10.06 -3.11
C GLU A 139 5.65 9.36 -4.23
N ALA A 140 6.10 8.12 -3.99
CA ALA A 140 6.81 7.34 -5.00
C ALA A 140 5.90 6.97 -6.18
N LEU A 141 4.64 6.62 -5.91
CA LEU A 141 3.65 6.35 -6.95
C LEU A 141 3.38 7.59 -7.80
N ASN A 142 3.27 8.77 -7.18
CA ASN A 142 3.08 10.02 -7.91
C ASN A 142 4.27 10.38 -8.79
N LYS A 143 5.47 10.13 -8.30
CA LYS A 143 6.70 10.33 -9.08
C LYS A 143 6.71 9.41 -10.31
N GLU A 144 6.34 8.15 -10.15
CA GLU A 144 6.24 7.19 -11.25
C GLU A 144 5.17 7.58 -12.25
N LEU A 145 4.03 8.06 -11.75
CA LEU A 145 2.95 8.60 -12.59
C LEU A 145 3.46 9.73 -13.48
N LYS A 146 4.13 10.71 -12.89
CA LYS A 146 4.66 11.87 -13.61
C LYS A 146 5.69 11.48 -14.66
N ALA A 147 6.50 10.47 -14.39
CA ALA A 147 7.49 9.95 -15.34
C ALA A 147 6.87 9.28 -16.56
N ARG A 148 5.61 8.85 -16.45
CA ARG A 148 4.88 8.15 -17.52
C ARG A 148 3.90 9.04 -18.30
N LEU A 149 3.76 10.29 -17.92
CA LEU A 149 2.85 11.23 -18.60
C LEU A 149 3.47 11.83 -19.87
#